data_1291e2ea7eab804e367c81c68ea6dff4
#
_entry.id   1291e2ea7eab804e367c81c68ea6dff4
#
_cell.length_a   1.000
_cell.length_b   1.000
_cell.length_c   1.000
_cell.angle_alpha   90.00
_cell.angle_beta   90.00
_cell.angle_gamma   90.00
#
_symmetry.space_group_name_H-M   'P 1'
#
loop_
_entity.id
_entity.type
_entity.pdbx_description
1 polymer ?
#
loop_
_entity_poly.entity_id
_entity_poly.type
_entity_poly.pdbx_seq_one_letter_code
_entity_poly.pdbx_strand_id
1 'polypeptide(L)'
;MGHILYASAYRANYLYLILIGRIVSGFGFSLWMYCKRYCSDPRIVGVRRRTTLASCLVVGQGLGMSLGPFAGGLLYKIGFSNSIFNGFTSPGWIMAAIWSVFWIFVIQFYEDIPIDQRGFNDPSSVAPSTPTSNNPTNEKDAPVRDPTIPPLSAPLPKYRMSHAQWGVTICMCWFAMTSFFILGAWESNLPVLGADTPKFHWSPFAAGNFIALGGITTFPFLILNLLFARRTQDRHILAFGSSLGFSALLVFLSLLRSQKLNYGSAFMCWWGVALGFNVASTVTISTLSKQLPPSWNNRTSLAIQYSNYTGRVTGAIWGGAGVHLGMMNYVGLEIALVGIGSILFMFLWHDLKTKMG
;
A
#
# COMPACT_ATOMS: atom_id res chain seq x y z
N MET A 1 8.29 20.07 -8.43
CA MET A 1 7.87 20.46 -9.80
C MET A 1 6.41 20.09 -10.10
N GLY A 2 5.98 18.83 -10.01
CA GLY A 2 4.60 18.44 -10.37
C GLY A 2 3.50 19.20 -9.63
N HIS A 3 3.66 19.49 -8.34
CA HIS A 3 2.69 20.28 -7.56
C HIS A 3 2.64 21.76 -7.99
N ILE A 4 3.76 22.30 -8.45
CA ILE A 4 3.82 23.66 -9.00
C ILE A 4 3.06 23.73 -10.33
N LEU A 5 3.25 22.76 -11.23
CA LEU A 5 2.50 22.66 -12.48
C LEU A 5 0.99 22.54 -12.22
N TYR A 6 0.60 21.70 -11.25
CA TYR A 6 -0.80 21.58 -10.82
C TYR A 6 -1.36 22.94 -10.34
N ALA A 7 -0.64 23.63 -9.45
CA ALA A 7 -1.07 24.92 -8.92
C ALA A 7 -1.15 26.03 -9.98
N SER A 8 -0.31 25.96 -11.00
CA SER A 8 -0.27 26.95 -12.10
C SER A 8 -1.39 26.75 -13.13
N ALA A 9 -2.05 25.60 -13.14
CA ALA A 9 -3.05 25.24 -14.15
C ALA A 9 -4.23 26.20 -14.20
N TYR A 10 -4.71 26.68 -13.07
CA TYR A 10 -5.82 27.61 -12.96
C TYR A 10 -5.47 28.97 -13.60
N ARG A 11 -4.28 29.53 -13.28
CA ARG A 11 -3.82 30.81 -13.85
C ARG A 11 -3.55 30.69 -15.33
N ALA A 12 -3.01 29.54 -15.78
CA ALA A 12 -2.76 29.30 -17.20
C ALA A 12 -4.03 29.03 -18.01
N ASN A 13 -5.18 28.87 -17.34
CA ASN A 13 -6.44 28.42 -17.94
C ASN A 13 -6.27 27.16 -18.82
N TYR A 14 -5.38 26.25 -18.38
CA TYR A 14 -5.02 25.06 -19.13
C TYR A 14 -5.09 23.81 -18.26
N LEU A 15 -6.22 23.11 -18.33
CA LEU A 15 -6.51 21.93 -17.49
C LEU A 15 -5.51 20.78 -17.67
N TYR A 16 -4.97 20.62 -18.88
CA TYR A 16 -3.97 19.56 -19.13
C TYR A 16 -2.68 19.73 -18.33
N LEU A 17 -2.42 20.94 -17.80
CA LEU A 17 -1.29 21.18 -16.92
C LEU A 17 -1.42 20.40 -15.60
N ILE A 18 -2.65 20.13 -15.15
CA ILE A 18 -2.94 19.23 -14.01
C ILE A 18 -2.45 17.81 -14.33
N LEU A 19 -2.79 17.30 -15.52
CA LEU A 19 -2.37 15.97 -15.97
C LEU A 19 -0.83 15.87 -16.07
N ILE A 20 -0.20 16.85 -16.71
CA ILE A 20 1.26 16.93 -16.80
C ILE A 20 1.90 16.98 -15.40
N GLY A 21 1.35 17.81 -14.51
CA GLY A 21 1.79 17.89 -13.11
C GLY A 21 1.69 16.55 -12.37
N ARG A 22 0.64 15.77 -12.63
CA ARG A 22 0.47 14.42 -12.07
C ARG A 22 1.48 13.42 -12.64
N ILE A 23 1.76 13.48 -13.95
CA ILE A 23 2.79 12.63 -14.57
C ILE A 23 4.17 12.94 -13.98
N VAL A 24 4.54 14.21 -13.88
CA VAL A 24 5.81 14.63 -13.27
C VAL A 24 5.90 14.21 -11.80
N SER A 25 4.83 14.34 -11.04
CA SER A 25 4.76 13.83 -9.65
C SER A 25 4.93 12.31 -9.58
N GLY A 26 4.43 11.57 -10.58
CA GLY A 26 4.55 10.12 -10.68
C GLY A 26 6.01 9.65 -10.78
N PHE A 27 6.87 10.36 -11.49
CA PHE A 27 8.31 10.06 -11.52
C PHE A 27 8.95 10.22 -10.12
N GLY A 28 8.60 11.24 -9.36
CA GLY A 28 9.07 11.42 -7.98
C GLY A 28 8.53 10.34 -7.04
N PHE A 29 7.39 9.76 -7.35
CA PHE A 29 6.78 8.71 -6.56
C PHE A 29 7.53 7.37 -6.63
N SER A 30 8.33 7.14 -7.67
CA SER A 30 9.23 5.96 -7.76
C SER A 30 10.18 5.90 -6.57
N LEU A 31 10.69 7.04 -6.11
CA LEU A 31 11.55 7.10 -4.92
C LEU A 31 10.82 6.60 -3.67
N TRP A 32 9.55 6.95 -3.51
CA TRP A 32 8.71 6.48 -2.41
C TRP A 32 8.52 4.95 -2.42
N MET A 33 8.44 4.35 -3.62
CA MET A 33 8.39 2.89 -3.75
C MET A 33 9.66 2.24 -3.20
N TYR A 34 10.83 2.83 -3.43
CA TYR A 34 12.08 2.36 -2.85
C TYR A 34 12.12 2.52 -1.33
N CYS A 35 11.65 3.63 -0.78
CA CYS A 35 11.59 3.84 0.68
C CYS A 35 10.74 2.77 1.39
N LYS A 36 9.64 2.32 0.80
CA LYS A 36 8.83 1.23 1.36
C LYS A 36 9.59 -0.10 1.47
N ARG A 37 10.61 -0.32 0.67
CA ARG A 37 11.46 -1.50 0.72
C ARG A 37 12.21 -1.61 2.05
N TYR A 38 12.63 -0.50 2.64
CA TYR A 38 13.35 -0.51 3.92
C TYR A 38 12.59 -1.25 5.03
N CYS A 39 11.27 -1.18 5.01
CA CYS A 39 10.42 -1.85 6.01
C CYS A 39 10.44 -3.39 5.89
N SER A 40 10.83 -3.93 4.74
CA SER A 40 10.89 -5.38 4.47
C SER A 40 12.31 -5.91 4.31
N ASP A 41 13.35 -5.05 4.31
CA ASP A 41 14.74 -5.47 4.09
C ASP A 41 15.27 -6.23 5.32
N PRO A 42 15.70 -7.51 5.15
CA PRO A 42 16.20 -8.33 6.24
C PRO A 42 17.46 -7.78 6.90
N ARG A 43 18.24 -6.95 6.19
CA ARG A 43 19.46 -6.33 6.72
C ARG A 43 19.17 -5.22 7.72
N ILE A 44 18.01 -4.58 7.59
CA ILE A 44 17.60 -3.45 8.42
C ILE A 44 16.63 -3.90 9.51
N VAL A 45 15.70 -4.80 9.14
CA VAL A 45 14.55 -5.15 9.96
C VAL A 45 14.47 -6.66 10.15
N GLY A 46 14.55 -7.11 11.40
CA GLY A 46 14.32 -8.51 11.74
C GLY A 46 12.89 -8.96 11.35
N VAL A 47 12.74 -10.26 11.03
CA VAL A 47 11.50 -10.87 10.53
C VAL A 47 10.26 -10.47 11.35
N ARG A 48 10.40 -10.41 12.68
CA ARG A 48 9.31 -10.06 13.61
C ARG A 48 8.81 -8.61 13.49
N ARG A 49 9.66 -7.67 13.05
CA ARG A 49 9.33 -6.24 12.95
C ARG A 49 8.78 -5.82 11.60
N ARG A 50 8.89 -6.67 10.56
CA ARG A 50 8.46 -6.34 9.19
C ARG A 50 6.98 -6.02 9.10
N THR A 51 6.13 -6.86 9.70
CA THR A 51 4.67 -6.62 9.72
C THR A 51 4.33 -5.33 10.45
N THR A 52 5.01 -5.05 11.57
CA THR A 52 4.80 -3.81 12.34
C THR A 52 5.14 -2.58 11.51
N LEU A 53 6.29 -2.57 10.84
CA LEU A 53 6.70 -1.44 10.00
C LEU A 53 5.83 -1.28 8.75
N ALA A 54 5.42 -2.39 8.10
CA ALA A 54 4.46 -2.35 7.01
C ALA A 54 3.12 -1.75 7.47
N SER A 55 2.65 -2.12 8.66
CA SER A 55 1.43 -1.54 9.23
C SER A 55 1.61 -0.06 9.61
N CYS A 56 2.78 0.36 10.10
CA CYS A 56 3.07 1.79 10.33
C CYS A 56 2.99 2.61 9.02
N LEU A 57 3.46 2.05 7.90
CA LEU A 57 3.32 2.69 6.60
C LEU A 57 1.85 2.86 6.20
N VAL A 58 1.03 1.83 6.40
CA VAL A 58 -0.41 1.90 6.09
C VAL A 58 -1.12 2.91 6.99
N VAL A 59 -0.75 2.97 8.27
CA VAL A 59 -1.24 3.98 9.22
C VAL A 59 -0.90 5.40 8.73
N GLY A 60 0.38 5.64 8.36
CA GLY A 60 0.80 6.93 7.80
C GLY A 60 0.09 7.29 6.50
N GLN A 61 -0.11 6.30 5.63
CA GLN A 61 -0.86 6.47 4.39
C GLN A 61 -2.33 6.81 4.67
N GLY A 62 -2.98 6.12 5.61
CA GLY A 62 -4.36 6.38 6.04
C GLY A 62 -4.53 7.80 6.59
N LEU A 63 -3.55 8.29 7.38
CA LEU A 63 -3.53 9.69 7.83
C LEU A 63 -3.49 10.66 6.66
N GLY A 64 -2.60 10.44 5.70
CA GLY A 64 -2.49 11.29 4.52
C GLY A 64 -3.77 11.31 3.67
N MET A 65 -4.43 10.16 3.54
CA MET A 65 -5.69 10.01 2.82
C MET A 65 -6.86 10.71 3.53
N SER A 66 -6.80 10.87 4.84
CA SER A 66 -7.81 11.59 5.62
C SER A 66 -7.53 13.09 5.67
N LEU A 67 -6.30 13.48 5.99
CA LEU A 67 -5.90 14.88 6.12
C LEU A 67 -5.89 15.60 4.78
N GLY A 68 -5.56 14.91 3.67
CA GLY A 68 -5.50 15.50 2.34
C GLY A 68 -6.82 16.11 1.87
N PRO A 69 -7.92 15.33 1.78
CA PRO A 69 -9.24 15.83 1.40
C PRO A 69 -9.79 16.87 2.37
N PHE A 70 -9.55 16.71 3.68
CA PHE A 70 -9.94 17.69 4.69
C PHE A 70 -9.25 19.02 4.47
N ALA A 71 -7.91 19.03 4.39
CA ALA A 71 -7.14 20.25 4.17
C ALA A 71 -7.48 20.89 2.83
N GLY A 72 -7.64 20.10 1.76
CA GLY A 72 -8.06 20.60 0.45
C GLY A 72 -9.44 21.27 0.50
N GLY A 73 -10.42 20.64 1.15
CA GLY A 73 -11.75 21.21 1.34
C GLY A 73 -11.75 22.48 2.21
N LEU A 74 -10.93 22.51 3.26
CA LEU A 74 -10.78 23.69 4.13
C LEU A 74 -10.16 24.86 3.37
N LEU A 75 -9.08 24.62 2.62
CA LEU A 75 -8.43 25.66 1.80
C LEU A 75 -9.37 26.20 0.72
N TYR A 76 -10.19 25.32 0.12
CA TYR A 76 -11.24 25.75 -0.79
C TYR A 76 -12.25 26.69 -0.11
N LYS A 77 -12.69 26.34 1.12
CA LYS A 77 -13.65 27.15 1.90
C LYS A 77 -13.09 28.52 2.28
N ILE A 78 -11.80 28.60 2.66
CA ILE A 78 -11.12 29.86 2.98
C ILE A 78 -11.07 30.77 1.74
N GLY A 79 -10.84 30.20 0.55
CA GLY A 79 -11.05 30.85 -0.72
C GLY A 79 -9.93 31.78 -1.21
N PHE A 80 -9.20 32.42 -0.36
CA PHE A 80 -8.12 33.38 -0.66
C PHE A 80 -8.35 34.23 -1.93
N SER A 81 -8.36 35.55 -1.83
CA SER A 81 -8.68 36.46 -2.93
C SER A 81 -7.54 36.72 -3.94
N ASN A 82 -6.48 35.89 -3.94
CA ASN A 82 -5.31 36.09 -4.79
C ASN A 82 -5.42 35.26 -6.08
N SER A 83 -5.03 35.83 -7.22
CA SER A 83 -5.05 35.13 -8.53
C SER A 83 -4.08 33.96 -8.62
N ILE A 84 -3.01 33.93 -7.83
CA ILE A 84 -1.99 32.85 -7.80
C ILE A 84 -2.30 31.87 -6.71
N PHE A 85 -2.71 32.35 -5.53
CA PHE A 85 -2.98 31.53 -4.34
C PHE A 85 -4.45 31.68 -3.96
N ASN A 86 -5.29 30.79 -4.42
CA ASN A 86 -6.73 30.77 -4.19
C ASN A 86 -7.19 29.38 -3.69
N GLY A 87 -8.48 29.20 -3.45
CA GLY A 87 -9.04 27.96 -2.96
C GLY A 87 -8.75 26.72 -3.82
N PHE A 88 -8.55 26.90 -5.13
CA PHE A 88 -8.23 25.79 -6.05
C PHE A 88 -6.74 25.50 -6.15
N THR A 89 -5.89 26.53 -6.03
CA THR A 89 -4.44 26.43 -6.27
C THR A 89 -3.63 26.23 -4.98
N SER A 90 -4.16 26.71 -3.85
CA SER A 90 -3.49 26.65 -2.55
C SER A 90 -3.06 25.24 -2.13
N PRO A 91 -3.83 24.16 -2.35
CA PRO A 91 -3.37 22.82 -2.01
C PRO A 91 -2.09 22.41 -2.77
N GLY A 92 -2.00 22.81 -4.06
CA GLY A 92 -0.82 22.53 -4.87
C GLY A 92 0.43 23.29 -4.38
N TRP A 93 0.30 24.56 -4.03
CA TRP A 93 1.41 25.36 -3.49
C TRP A 93 1.88 24.88 -2.12
N ILE A 94 0.96 24.56 -1.22
CA ILE A 94 1.29 24.03 0.11
C ILE A 94 2.00 22.68 -0.02
N MET A 95 1.51 21.80 -0.88
CA MET A 95 2.18 20.51 -1.13
C MET A 95 3.56 20.69 -1.75
N ALA A 96 3.75 21.67 -2.64
CA ALA A 96 5.07 22.00 -3.19
C ALA A 96 6.04 22.42 -2.08
N ALA A 97 5.60 23.29 -1.15
CA ALA A 97 6.40 23.73 -0.01
C ALA A 97 6.75 22.56 0.93
N ILE A 98 5.77 21.73 1.32
CA ILE A 98 5.98 20.56 2.18
C ILE A 98 7.01 19.60 1.55
N TRP A 99 6.89 19.31 0.25
CA TRP A 99 7.82 18.45 -0.44
C TRP A 99 9.23 19.06 -0.53
N SER A 100 9.35 20.36 -0.69
CA SER A 100 10.65 21.04 -0.70
C SER A 100 11.35 20.93 0.65
N VAL A 101 10.62 21.15 1.76
CA VAL A 101 11.13 20.97 3.11
C VAL A 101 11.53 19.51 3.34
N PHE A 102 10.68 18.55 2.94
CA PHE A 102 10.98 17.13 3.06
C PHE A 102 12.27 16.75 2.31
N TRP A 103 12.47 17.27 1.10
CA TRP A 103 13.70 17.04 0.33
C TRP A 103 14.95 17.55 1.06
N ILE A 104 14.89 18.70 1.70
CA ILE A 104 16.00 19.23 2.50
C ILE A 104 16.32 18.25 3.63
N PHE A 105 15.31 17.76 4.36
CA PHE A 105 15.49 16.74 5.39
C PHE A 105 16.11 15.45 4.84
N VAL A 106 15.63 14.96 3.71
CA VAL A 106 16.17 13.74 3.10
C VAL A 106 17.66 13.91 2.74
N ILE A 107 18.04 15.04 2.14
CA ILE A 107 19.44 15.31 1.78
C ILE A 107 20.33 15.34 3.03
N GLN A 108 19.85 15.87 4.14
CA GLN A 108 20.66 16.01 5.36
C GLN A 108 20.74 14.74 6.22
N PHE A 109 19.68 13.95 6.25
CA PHE A 109 19.55 12.84 7.21
C PHE A 109 19.48 11.45 6.58
N TYR A 110 19.41 11.36 5.24
CA TYR A 110 19.33 10.07 4.59
C TYR A 110 20.75 9.52 4.36
N GLU A 111 21.03 8.41 5.05
CA GLU A 111 22.23 7.61 4.84
C GLU A 111 21.84 6.35 4.06
N ASP A 112 22.48 6.15 2.91
CA ASP A 112 22.30 4.90 2.16
C ASP A 112 23.17 3.81 2.81
N ILE A 113 22.58 2.65 3.04
CA ILE A 113 23.32 1.53 3.65
C ILE A 113 24.24 0.93 2.57
N PRO A 114 25.57 0.93 2.80
CA PRO A 114 26.49 0.33 1.86
C PRO A 114 26.09 -1.10 1.55
N ILE A 115 26.03 -1.44 0.28
CA ILE A 115 25.82 -2.83 -0.16
C ILE A 115 27.10 -3.58 0.20
N ASP A 116 27.11 -4.20 1.37
CA ASP A 116 28.22 -5.09 1.75
C ASP A 116 28.14 -6.32 0.84
N GLN A 117 28.94 -6.29 -0.22
CA GLN A 117 29.05 -7.38 -1.18
C GLN A 117 29.68 -8.62 -0.56
N ARG A 118 30.36 -8.50 0.60
CA ARG A 118 31.04 -9.62 1.28
C ARG A 118 30.03 -10.60 1.89
N GLY A 119 28.88 -10.17 2.37
CA GLY A 119 27.85 -11.05 2.95
C GLY A 119 27.12 -11.94 1.95
N PHE A 120 27.25 -11.71 0.65
CA PHE A 120 26.62 -12.53 -0.38
C PHE A 120 27.51 -13.71 -0.83
N ASN A 121 28.80 -13.68 -0.52
CA ASN A 121 29.78 -14.68 -0.95
C ASN A 121 30.31 -15.56 0.19
N ASP A 122 29.84 -15.41 1.42
CA ASP A 122 30.29 -16.23 2.53
C ASP A 122 29.24 -17.28 2.94
N PRO A 123 29.37 -18.53 2.44
CA PRO A 123 28.46 -19.61 2.83
C PRO A 123 28.67 -20.08 4.28
N SER A 124 29.73 -19.61 4.95
CA SER A 124 30.14 -20.07 6.29
C SER A 124 29.40 -19.38 7.44
N SER A 125 28.62 -18.32 7.20
CA SER A 125 27.92 -17.59 8.27
C SER A 125 26.59 -18.21 8.74
N VAL A 126 26.20 -19.37 8.24
CA VAL A 126 24.92 -20.07 8.57
C VAL A 126 25.16 -21.46 9.18
N ALA A 127 26.32 -21.73 9.72
CA ALA A 127 26.49 -22.92 10.54
C ALA A 127 26.03 -22.65 11.99
N PRO A 128 25.04 -23.40 12.52
CA PRO A 128 24.76 -23.35 13.95
C PRO A 128 25.99 -23.88 14.67
N SER A 129 26.54 -23.09 15.59
CA SER A 129 27.59 -23.53 16.49
C SER A 129 27.11 -24.72 17.31
N THR A 130 27.46 -25.93 16.88
CA THR A 130 27.38 -27.13 17.70
C THR A 130 28.44 -26.99 18.80
N PRO A 131 28.13 -27.21 20.06
CA PRO A 131 29.13 -27.17 21.13
C PRO A 131 30.09 -28.34 20.92
N THR A 132 31.33 -28.04 20.54
CA THR A 132 32.39 -29.02 20.41
C THR A 132 32.85 -29.41 21.81
N SER A 133 32.62 -30.65 22.17
CA SER A 133 33.18 -31.35 23.32
C SER A 133 34.71 -31.37 23.21
N ASN A 134 35.37 -30.74 24.19
CA ASN A 134 36.80 -30.80 24.36
C ASN A 134 37.25 -32.21 24.75
N ASN A 135 37.95 -32.89 23.88
CA ASN A 135 38.81 -33.98 24.25
C ASN A 135 40.23 -33.73 23.70
N PRO A 136 41.28 -33.65 24.53
CA PRO A 136 42.66 -33.47 24.09
C PRO A 136 43.27 -34.84 23.78
N THR A 137 43.48 -35.19 22.52
CA THR A 137 44.35 -36.28 22.13
C THR A 137 45.43 -35.75 21.15
N ASN A 138 46.69 -36.01 21.55
CA ASN A 138 47.88 -35.78 20.83
C ASN A 138 47.80 -36.39 19.41
N GLU A 139 48.14 -35.57 18.41
CA GLU A 139 48.61 -36.12 17.14
C GLU A 139 49.67 -35.23 16.53
N LYS A 140 50.88 -35.73 16.55
CA LYS A 140 52.03 -35.27 15.75
C LYS A 140 51.86 -35.87 14.36
N ASP A 141 52.32 -35.11 13.35
CA ASP A 141 52.61 -35.50 11.99
C ASP A 141 51.38 -35.63 11.05
N ALA A 142 51.08 -34.52 10.39
CA ALA A 142 50.39 -34.53 9.10
C ALA A 142 51.09 -33.57 8.11
N PRO A 143 51.30 -33.98 6.83
CA PRO A 143 52.05 -33.21 5.84
C PRO A 143 51.32 -31.94 5.45
N VAL A 144 52.15 -30.89 5.24
CA VAL A 144 51.74 -29.57 4.71
C VAL A 144 51.01 -29.76 3.37
N ARG A 145 49.70 -29.57 3.36
CA ARG A 145 48.90 -29.47 2.13
C ARG A 145 49.06 -28.06 1.59
N ASP A 146 49.54 -27.99 0.36
CA ASP A 146 49.53 -26.81 -0.51
C ASP A 146 48.15 -26.10 -0.45
N PRO A 147 48.05 -24.78 -0.35
CA PRO A 147 46.80 -24.05 -0.42
C PRO A 147 46.31 -24.09 -1.87
N THR A 148 45.71 -25.20 -2.25
CA THR A 148 44.96 -25.32 -3.51
C THR A 148 43.80 -24.33 -3.47
N ILE A 149 43.85 -23.36 -4.37
CA ILE A 149 42.79 -22.37 -4.62
C ILE A 149 41.43 -23.10 -4.64
N PRO A 150 40.50 -22.73 -3.78
CA PRO A 150 39.18 -23.39 -3.79
C PRO A 150 38.54 -23.21 -5.17
N PRO A 151 37.96 -24.26 -5.75
CA PRO A 151 37.36 -24.19 -7.08
C PRO A 151 36.32 -23.09 -7.10
N LEU A 152 36.40 -22.26 -8.14
CA LEU A 152 35.45 -21.15 -8.45
C LEU A 152 34.04 -21.64 -8.17
N SER A 153 33.39 -21.09 -7.16
CA SER A 153 32.13 -21.55 -6.61
C SER A 153 31.10 -21.74 -7.72
N ALA A 154 30.58 -22.96 -7.84
CA ALA A 154 29.51 -23.29 -8.78
C ALA A 154 28.38 -22.26 -8.66
N PRO A 155 27.81 -21.77 -9.78
CA PRO A 155 26.73 -20.79 -9.72
C PRO A 155 25.59 -21.34 -8.87
N LEU A 156 25.22 -20.59 -7.82
CA LEU A 156 24.13 -20.95 -6.91
C LEU A 156 22.90 -21.34 -7.73
N PRO A 157 22.24 -22.47 -7.43
CA PRO A 157 21.09 -22.96 -8.18
C PRO A 157 20.02 -21.86 -8.21
N LYS A 158 19.57 -21.49 -9.41
CA LYS A 158 18.49 -20.50 -9.59
C LYS A 158 17.25 -21.02 -8.87
N TYR A 159 16.80 -20.32 -7.83
CA TYR A 159 15.58 -20.65 -7.13
C TYR A 159 14.40 -20.65 -8.10
N ARG A 160 13.68 -21.76 -8.17
CA ARG A 160 12.43 -21.91 -8.94
C ARG A 160 11.24 -21.88 -7.97
N MET A 161 10.29 -20.98 -8.23
CA MET A 161 9.05 -20.95 -7.48
C MET A 161 8.19 -22.16 -7.79
N SER A 162 7.58 -22.75 -6.76
CA SER A 162 6.58 -23.79 -6.93
C SER A 162 5.26 -23.20 -7.47
N HIS A 163 4.38 -24.04 -8.01
CA HIS A 163 3.05 -23.61 -8.49
C HIS A 163 2.22 -22.96 -7.38
N ALA A 164 2.29 -23.50 -6.14
CA ALA A 164 1.62 -22.90 -4.99
C ALA A 164 2.15 -21.50 -4.67
N GLN A 165 3.46 -21.29 -4.71
CA GLN A 165 4.07 -19.97 -4.49
C GLN A 165 3.68 -18.94 -5.58
N TRP A 166 3.57 -19.39 -6.85
CA TRP A 166 3.03 -18.55 -7.91
C TRP A 166 1.58 -18.20 -7.65
N GLY A 167 0.75 -19.18 -7.26
CA GLY A 167 -0.65 -18.96 -6.88
C GLY A 167 -0.78 -17.92 -5.77
N VAL A 168 0.00 -18.06 -4.70
CA VAL A 168 0.01 -17.09 -3.59
C VAL A 168 0.46 -15.70 -4.05
N THR A 169 1.47 -15.62 -4.91
CA THR A 169 1.95 -14.34 -5.43
C THR A 169 0.86 -13.63 -6.24
N ILE A 170 0.19 -14.35 -7.14
CA ILE A 170 -0.91 -13.83 -7.95
C ILE A 170 -2.06 -13.38 -7.05
N CYS A 171 -2.44 -14.20 -6.06
CA CYS A 171 -3.49 -13.88 -5.12
C CYS A 171 -3.19 -12.60 -4.33
N MET A 172 -1.97 -12.45 -3.81
CA MET A 172 -1.58 -11.24 -3.07
C MET A 172 -1.50 -9.99 -3.95
N CYS A 173 -1.00 -10.12 -5.19
CA CYS A 173 -1.01 -9.03 -6.17
C CYS A 173 -2.46 -8.63 -6.54
N TRP A 174 -3.36 -9.59 -6.66
CA TRP A 174 -4.77 -9.34 -6.93
C TRP A 174 -5.42 -8.56 -5.78
N PHE A 175 -5.26 -9.00 -4.53
CA PHE A 175 -5.79 -8.29 -3.37
C PHE A 175 -5.18 -6.91 -3.20
N ALA A 176 -3.88 -6.77 -3.44
CA ALA A 176 -3.20 -5.49 -3.43
C ALA A 176 -3.81 -4.53 -4.46
N MET A 177 -3.98 -4.98 -5.71
CA MET A 177 -4.61 -4.21 -6.78
C MET A 177 -6.06 -3.86 -6.45
N THR A 178 -6.87 -4.85 -6.07
CA THR A 178 -8.30 -4.67 -5.82
C THR A 178 -8.56 -3.74 -4.63
N SER A 179 -7.82 -3.88 -3.53
CA SER A 179 -7.98 -3.01 -2.37
C SER A 179 -7.73 -1.54 -2.72
N PHE A 180 -6.65 -1.27 -3.46
CA PHE A 180 -6.32 0.10 -3.87
C PHE A 180 -7.21 0.61 -5.01
N PHE A 181 -7.72 -0.28 -5.87
CA PHE A 181 -8.73 0.06 -6.86
C PHE A 181 -9.99 0.61 -6.19
N ILE A 182 -10.54 -0.14 -5.24
CA ILE A 182 -11.78 0.23 -4.56
C ILE A 182 -11.59 1.51 -3.72
N LEU A 183 -10.50 1.61 -2.96
CA LEU A 183 -10.22 2.83 -2.20
C LEU A 183 -10.08 4.05 -3.11
N GLY A 184 -9.35 3.93 -4.23
CA GLY A 184 -9.20 5.00 -5.21
C GLY A 184 -10.49 5.36 -5.91
N ALA A 185 -11.31 4.37 -6.22
CA ALA A 185 -12.61 4.55 -6.85
C ALA A 185 -13.57 5.31 -5.93
N TRP A 186 -13.68 4.90 -4.66
CA TRP A 186 -14.56 5.55 -3.69
C TRP A 186 -14.15 6.99 -3.40
N GLU A 187 -12.85 7.25 -3.20
CA GLU A 187 -12.35 8.62 -2.95
C GLU A 187 -12.63 9.57 -4.12
N SER A 188 -12.58 9.06 -5.35
CA SER A 188 -12.87 9.85 -6.54
C SER A 188 -14.37 9.97 -6.81
N ASN A 189 -15.16 8.95 -6.47
CA ASN A 189 -16.59 8.92 -6.73
C ASN A 189 -17.41 9.71 -5.69
N LEU A 190 -17.06 9.62 -4.41
CA LEU A 190 -17.85 10.22 -3.32
C LEU A 190 -18.12 11.72 -3.50
N PRO A 191 -17.13 12.56 -3.91
CA PRO A 191 -17.41 13.97 -4.19
C PRO A 191 -18.40 14.17 -5.34
N VAL A 192 -18.29 13.37 -6.41
CA VAL A 192 -19.16 13.45 -7.57
C VAL A 192 -20.56 12.99 -7.23
N LEU A 193 -20.69 11.84 -6.57
CA LEU A 193 -21.97 11.31 -6.09
C LEU A 193 -22.69 12.29 -5.14
N GLY A 194 -21.92 12.90 -4.21
CA GLY A 194 -22.46 13.85 -3.25
C GLY A 194 -22.91 15.16 -3.90
N ALA A 195 -22.23 15.61 -4.94
CA ALA A 195 -22.61 16.80 -5.70
C ALA A 195 -23.83 16.55 -6.60
N ASP A 196 -23.89 15.37 -7.25
CA ASP A 196 -24.94 15.00 -8.21
C ASP A 196 -26.25 14.56 -7.53
N THR A 197 -26.16 14.00 -6.32
CA THR A 197 -27.35 13.51 -5.61
C THR A 197 -28.18 14.66 -5.05
N PRO A 198 -29.46 14.85 -5.47
CA PRO A 198 -30.31 15.97 -5.04
C PRO A 198 -30.51 16.09 -3.52
N LYS A 199 -30.34 14.99 -2.77
CA LYS A 199 -30.46 14.99 -1.30
C LYS A 199 -29.22 15.53 -0.58
N PHE A 200 -28.07 15.55 -1.24
CA PHE A 200 -26.80 15.87 -0.60
C PHE A 200 -26.26 17.25 -0.96
N HIS A 201 -26.22 17.57 -2.25
CA HIS A 201 -25.68 18.86 -2.78
C HIS A 201 -24.36 19.26 -2.12
N TRP A 202 -23.41 18.31 -2.03
CA TRP A 202 -22.15 18.55 -1.32
C TRP A 202 -21.30 19.60 -2.02
N SER A 203 -20.83 20.55 -1.23
CA SER A 203 -19.69 21.38 -1.63
C SER A 203 -18.40 20.58 -1.56
N PRO A 204 -17.30 21.01 -2.22
CA PRO A 204 -15.99 20.38 -2.07
C PRO A 204 -15.52 20.25 -0.61
N PHE A 205 -15.90 21.18 0.25
CA PHE A 205 -15.63 21.14 1.68
C PHE A 205 -16.41 20.01 2.38
N ALA A 206 -17.69 19.86 2.07
CA ALA A 206 -18.53 18.80 2.66
C ALA A 206 -18.02 17.41 2.23
N ALA A 207 -17.69 17.25 0.95
CA ALA A 207 -17.11 16.01 0.42
C ALA A 207 -15.76 15.68 1.07
N GLY A 208 -14.87 16.66 1.21
CA GLY A 208 -13.58 16.51 1.87
C GLY A 208 -13.73 16.09 3.34
N ASN A 209 -14.67 16.70 4.08
CA ASN A 209 -14.98 16.34 5.46
C ASN A 209 -15.55 14.91 5.58
N PHE A 210 -16.42 14.51 4.67
CA PHE A 210 -16.99 13.18 4.67
C PHE A 210 -15.93 12.10 4.49
N ILE A 211 -15.04 12.28 3.52
CA ILE A 211 -13.93 11.35 3.26
C ILE A 211 -12.98 11.32 4.47
N ALA A 212 -12.62 12.49 4.99
CA ALA A 212 -11.75 12.63 6.14
C ALA A 212 -12.31 11.97 7.41
N LEU A 213 -13.60 12.17 7.68
CA LEU A 213 -14.28 11.58 8.83
C LEU A 213 -14.22 10.05 8.77
N GLY A 214 -14.48 9.45 7.59
CA GLY A 214 -14.32 8.02 7.38
C GLY A 214 -12.90 7.54 7.67
N GLY A 215 -11.89 8.24 7.15
CA GLY A 215 -10.48 7.92 7.40
C GLY A 215 -10.08 8.04 8.88
N ILE A 216 -10.46 9.13 9.54
CA ILE A 216 -10.13 9.37 10.96
C ILE A 216 -10.79 8.31 11.86
N THR A 217 -12.04 7.97 11.60
CA THR A 217 -12.77 6.98 12.41
C THR A 217 -12.30 5.54 12.18
N THR A 218 -11.66 5.22 11.05
CA THR A 218 -11.01 3.93 10.84
C THR A 218 -9.66 3.81 11.56
N PHE A 219 -9.03 4.92 11.89
CA PHE A 219 -7.67 4.97 12.42
C PHE A 219 -7.46 4.18 13.73
N PRO A 220 -8.33 4.27 14.76
CA PRO A 220 -8.20 3.45 15.98
C PRO A 220 -8.18 1.95 15.68
N PHE A 221 -8.98 1.50 14.71
CA PHE A 221 -9.04 0.09 14.31
C PHE A 221 -7.80 -0.35 13.55
N LEU A 222 -7.20 0.53 12.76
CA LEU A 222 -5.91 0.26 12.10
C LEU A 222 -4.76 0.16 13.13
N ILE A 223 -4.78 0.99 14.17
CA ILE A 223 -3.83 0.88 15.29
C ILE A 223 -4.06 -0.44 16.03
N LEU A 224 -5.32 -0.79 16.30
CA LEU A 224 -5.66 -2.06 16.94
C LEU A 224 -5.15 -3.24 16.09
N ASN A 225 -5.38 -3.22 14.77
CA ASN A 225 -4.83 -4.22 13.86
C ASN A 225 -3.30 -4.30 13.95
N LEU A 226 -2.60 -3.16 14.05
CA LEU A 226 -1.15 -3.10 14.25
C LEU A 226 -0.71 -3.82 15.53
N LEU A 227 -1.42 -3.64 16.62
CA LEU A 227 -1.11 -4.27 17.92
C LEU A 227 -1.35 -5.78 17.88
N PHE A 228 -2.43 -6.23 17.23
CA PHE A 228 -2.79 -7.64 17.11
C PHE A 228 -2.09 -8.39 15.96
N ALA A 229 -1.54 -7.69 14.98
CA ALA A 229 -0.90 -8.29 13.80
C ALA A 229 0.21 -9.28 14.11
N ARG A 230 0.88 -9.16 15.28
CA ARG A 230 1.91 -10.11 15.73
C ARG A 230 1.35 -11.44 16.25
N ARG A 231 0.07 -11.46 16.65
CA ARG A 231 -0.57 -12.62 17.29
C ARG A 231 -1.51 -13.36 16.34
N THR A 232 -1.87 -12.75 15.22
CA THR A 232 -2.80 -13.30 14.23
C THR A 232 -2.07 -13.71 12.97
N GLN A 233 -2.56 -14.75 12.29
CA GLN A 233 -2.03 -15.15 10.99
C GLN A 233 -2.48 -14.15 9.92
N ASP A 234 -1.61 -13.81 8.98
CA ASP A 234 -1.87 -12.88 7.89
C ASP A 234 -3.14 -13.23 7.10
N ARG A 235 -3.40 -14.54 6.88
CA ARG A 235 -4.61 -15.00 6.18
C ARG A 235 -5.92 -14.63 6.89
N HIS A 236 -5.95 -14.61 8.22
CA HIS A 236 -7.16 -14.22 8.97
C HIS A 236 -7.39 -12.70 8.91
N ILE A 237 -6.32 -11.92 8.93
CA ILE A 237 -6.40 -10.46 8.76
C ILE A 237 -6.92 -10.14 7.35
N LEU A 238 -6.39 -10.82 6.31
CA LEU A 238 -6.86 -10.67 4.94
C LEU A 238 -8.34 -11.05 4.80
N ALA A 239 -8.74 -12.21 5.35
CA ALA A 239 -10.13 -12.66 5.33
C ALA A 239 -11.06 -11.67 6.02
N PHE A 240 -10.72 -11.20 7.22
CA PHE A 240 -11.51 -10.24 7.96
C PHE A 240 -11.66 -8.92 7.20
N GLY A 241 -10.54 -8.35 6.74
CA GLY A 241 -10.55 -7.07 6.02
C GLY A 241 -11.35 -7.14 4.72
N SER A 242 -11.10 -8.18 3.89
CA SER A 242 -11.82 -8.35 2.63
C SER A 242 -13.31 -8.64 2.83
N SER A 243 -13.69 -9.44 3.83
CA SER A 243 -15.10 -9.73 4.15
C SER A 243 -15.84 -8.48 4.63
N LEU A 244 -15.21 -7.65 5.47
CA LEU A 244 -15.79 -6.40 5.94
C LEU A 244 -16.05 -5.44 4.78
N GLY A 245 -15.03 -5.23 3.92
CA GLY A 245 -15.16 -4.39 2.73
C GLY A 245 -16.21 -4.91 1.76
N PHE A 246 -16.21 -6.21 1.50
CA PHE A 246 -17.20 -6.86 0.63
C PHE A 246 -18.64 -6.71 1.15
N SER A 247 -18.85 -6.92 2.45
CA SER A 247 -20.15 -6.72 3.08
C SER A 247 -20.63 -5.27 2.96
N ALA A 248 -19.73 -4.30 3.13
CA ALA A 248 -20.03 -2.88 2.95
C ALA A 248 -20.46 -2.57 1.51
N LEU A 249 -19.82 -3.16 0.49
CA LEU A 249 -20.19 -3.02 -0.91
C LEU A 249 -21.59 -3.61 -1.19
N LEU A 250 -21.89 -4.80 -0.64
CA LEU A 250 -23.21 -5.43 -0.78
C LEU A 250 -24.31 -4.59 -0.13
N VAL A 251 -24.05 -4.06 1.07
CA VAL A 251 -25.00 -3.16 1.74
C VAL A 251 -25.21 -1.90 0.91
N PHE A 252 -24.15 -1.30 0.38
CA PHE A 252 -24.26 -0.11 -0.45
C PHE A 252 -25.06 -0.38 -1.74
N LEU A 253 -24.80 -1.52 -2.41
CA LEU A 253 -25.59 -1.95 -3.57
C LEU A 253 -27.08 -2.10 -3.23
N SER A 254 -27.39 -2.69 -2.08
CA SER A 254 -28.78 -2.85 -1.60
C SER A 254 -29.45 -1.50 -1.33
N LEU A 255 -28.72 -0.55 -0.73
CA LEU A 255 -29.23 0.81 -0.46
C LEU A 255 -29.47 1.59 -1.74
N LEU A 256 -28.60 1.46 -2.74
CA LEU A 256 -28.78 2.06 -4.05
C LEU A 256 -30.04 1.51 -4.74
N ARG A 257 -30.20 0.17 -4.75
CA ARG A 257 -31.34 -0.49 -5.36
C ARG A 257 -32.67 -0.11 -4.70
N SER A 258 -32.67 0.04 -3.39
CA SER A 258 -33.87 0.45 -2.62
C SER A 258 -34.08 1.96 -2.58
N GLN A 259 -33.20 2.76 -3.17
CA GLN A 259 -33.21 4.23 -3.14
C GLN A 259 -33.27 4.84 -1.72
N LYS A 260 -32.80 4.09 -0.72
CA LYS A 260 -32.77 4.48 0.69
C LYS A 260 -31.43 5.07 1.13
N LEU A 261 -30.59 5.49 0.16
CA LEU A 261 -29.32 6.09 0.48
C LEU A 261 -29.52 7.43 1.22
N ASN A 262 -28.91 7.54 2.39
CA ASN A 262 -28.84 8.75 3.19
C ASN A 262 -27.41 8.99 3.69
N TYR A 263 -27.13 10.13 4.31
CA TYR A 263 -25.81 10.48 4.77
C TYR A 263 -25.19 9.44 5.71
N GLY A 264 -25.94 8.98 6.71
CA GLY A 264 -25.48 8.01 7.70
C GLY A 264 -25.18 6.64 7.08
N SER A 265 -26.07 6.14 6.20
CA SER A 265 -25.84 4.86 5.52
C SER A 265 -24.70 4.91 4.52
N ALA A 266 -24.55 6.02 3.79
CA ALA A 266 -23.39 6.24 2.91
C ALA A 266 -22.08 6.27 3.72
N PHE A 267 -22.11 6.93 4.89
CA PHE A 267 -20.94 6.98 5.78
C PHE A 267 -20.56 5.59 6.31
N MET A 268 -21.51 4.80 6.77
CA MET A 268 -21.24 3.43 7.26
C MET A 268 -20.67 2.53 6.17
N CYS A 269 -21.17 2.65 4.94
CA CYS A 269 -20.61 1.93 3.80
C CYS A 269 -19.19 2.40 3.48
N TRP A 270 -18.94 3.71 3.43
CA TRP A 270 -17.60 4.26 3.23
C TRP A 270 -16.62 3.83 4.34
N TRP A 271 -17.04 3.91 5.58
CA TRP A 271 -16.26 3.45 6.72
C TRP A 271 -15.88 1.97 6.61
N GLY A 272 -16.86 1.11 6.27
CA GLY A 272 -16.63 -0.33 6.10
C GLY A 272 -15.67 -0.64 4.94
N VAL A 273 -15.81 0.05 3.81
CA VAL A 273 -14.91 -0.04 2.66
C VAL A 273 -13.51 0.44 3.04
N ALA A 274 -13.39 1.63 3.64
CA ALA A 274 -12.13 2.22 4.02
C ALA A 274 -11.39 1.35 5.05
N LEU A 275 -12.06 0.86 6.10
CA LEU A 275 -11.46 -0.01 7.09
C LEU A 275 -11.09 -1.37 6.49
N GLY A 276 -12.04 -2.02 5.82
CA GLY A 276 -11.87 -3.37 5.30
C GLY A 276 -10.69 -3.50 4.36
N PHE A 277 -10.63 -2.66 3.32
CA PHE A 277 -9.57 -2.75 2.31
C PHE A 277 -8.23 -2.20 2.79
N ASN A 278 -8.19 -1.24 3.73
CA ASN A 278 -6.94 -0.86 4.38
C ASN A 278 -6.39 -2.01 5.22
N VAL A 279 -7.20 -2.69 6.05
CA VAL A 279 -6.78 -3.86 6.81
C VAL A 279 -6.30 -4.98 5.88
N ALA A 280 -7.04 -5.31 4.82
CA ALA A 280 -6.65 -6.33 3.85
C ALA A 280 -5.29 -6.02 3.19
N SER A 281 -5.03 -4.76 2.86
CA SER A 281 -3.79 -4.34 2.20
C SER A 281 -2.54 -4.49 3.08
N THR A 282 -2.66 -4.46 4.42
CA THR A 282 -1.52 -4.51 5.35
C THR A 282 -0.72 -5.80 5.24
N VAL A 283 -1.38 -6.90 4.91
CA VAL A 283 -0.76 -8.24 4.95
C VAL A 283 -0.25 -8.72 3.60
N THR A 284 -0.57 -8.06 2.49
CA THR A 284 -0.19 -8.51 1.15
C THR A 284 1.33 -8.62 0.97
N ILE A 285 2.10 -7.60 1.39
CA ILE A 285 3.57 -7.62 1.35
C ILE A 285 4.12 -8.59 2.39
N SER A 286 3.57 -8.58 3.61
CA SER A 286 4.03 -9.41 4.71
C SER A 286 3.95 -10.91 4.37
N THR A 287 2.83 -11.36 3.83
CA THR A 287 2.60 -12.74 3.44
C THR A 287 3.65 -13.22 2.42
N LEU A 288 3.90 -12.45 1.36
CA LEU A 288 4.89 -12.80 0.35
C LEU A 288 6.31 -12.81 0.90
N SER A 289 6.68 -11.83 1.73
CA SER A 289 8.02 -11.77 2.32
C SER A 289 8.33 -12.89 3.30
N LYS A 290 7.31 -13.56 3.84
CA LYS A 290 7.44 -14.73 4.72
C LYS A 290 7.52 -16.06 3.97
N GLN A 291 6.97 -16.13 2.77
CA GLN A 291 6.89 -17.37 1.98
C GLN A 291 8.02 -17.50 0.96
N LEU A 292 8.57 -16.40 0.51
CA LEU A 292 9.62 -16.39 -0.51
C LEU A 292 11.00 -16.14 0.10
N PRO A 293 12.06 -16.65 -0.52
CA PRO A 293 13.42 -16.46 -0.01
C PRO A 293 13.82 -14.97 -0.03
N PRO A 294 14.74 -14.56 0.86
CA PRO A 294 15.17 -13.16 0.99
C PRO A 294 15.68 -12.54 -0.33
N SER A 295 16.26 -13.34 -1.21
CA SER A 295 16.72 -12.91 -2.55
C SER A 295 15.59 -12.42 -3.45
N TRP A 296 14.33 -12.81 -3.18
CA TRP A 296 13.14 -12.40 -3.94
C TRP A 296 12.41 -11.19 -3.33
N ASN A 297 12.78 -10.75 -2.13
CA ASN A 297 12.07 -9.66 -1.44
C ASN A 297 11.94 -8.38 -2.28
N ASN A 298 12.95 -8.05 -3.06
CA ASN A 298 12.90 -6.88 -3.95
C ASN A 298 11.84 -7.04 -5.04
N ARG A 299 11.81 -8.21 -5.70
CA ARG A 299 10.89 -8.49 -6.79
C ARG A 299 9.46 -8.53 -6.30
N THR A 300 9.23 -9.16 -5.15
CA THR A 300 7.89 -9.25 -4.54
C THR A 300 7.39 -7.91 -4.04
N SER A 301 8.24 -7.13 -3.39
CA SER A 301 7.88 -5.77 -2.98
C SER A 301 7.51 -4.90 -4.18
N LEU A 302 8.28 -4.95 -5.26
CA LEU A 302 7.97 -4.23 -6.49
C LEU A 302 6.64 -4.71 -7.10
N ALA A 303 6.42 -6.03 -7.21
CA ALA A 303 5.18 -6.57 -7.76
C ALA A 303 3.95 -6.08 -7.00
N ILE A 304 3.97 -6.13 -5.66
CA ILE A 304 2.89 -5.61 -4.82
C ILE A 304 2.70 -4.10 -4.99
N GLN A 305 3.80 -3.33 -5.05
CA GLN A 305 3.70 -1.88 -5.24
C GLN A 305 3.11 -1.53 -6.60
N TYR A 306 3.55 -2.19 -7.68
CA TYR A 306 2.95 -2.00 -9.01
C TYR A 306 1.46 -2.36 -9.00
N SER A 307 1.07 -3.45 -8.34
CA SER A 307 -0.34 -3.84 -8.19
C SER A 307 -1.14 -2.76 -7.45
N ASN A 308 -0.62 -2.25 -6.33
CA ASN A 308 -1.25 -1.18 -5.57
C ASN A 308 -1.47 0.08 -6.43
N TYR A 309 -0.45 0.51 -7.17
CA TYR A 309 -0.55 1.75 -7.96
C TYR A 309 -1.41 1.59 -9.19
N THR A 310 -1.32 0.44 -9.87
CA THR A 310 -2.24 0.11 -10.96
C THR A 310 -3.68 0.15 -10.47
N GLY A 311 -3.96 -0.50 -9.33
CA GLY A 311 -5.26 -0.43 -8.69
C GLY A 311 -5.68 1.02 -8.39
N ARG A 312 -4.81 1.81 -7.77
CA ARG A 312 -5.12 3.19 -7.40
C ARG A 312 -5.45 4.08 -8.60
N VAL A 313 -4.68 3.99 -9.67
CA VAL A 313 -4.88 4.79 -10.89
C VAL A 313 -6.15 4.36 -11.61
N THR A 314 -6.31 3.06 -11.86
CA THR A 314 -7.50 2.55 -12.57
C THR A 314 -8.77 2.74 -11.74
N GLY A 315 -8.69 2.59 -10.40
CA GLY A 315 -9.78 2.87 -9.49
C GLY A 315 -10.19 4.34 -9.50
N ALA A 316 -9.25 5.27 -9.48
CA ALA A 316 -9.57 6.70 -9.54
C ALA A 316 -10.27 7.09 -10.86
N ILE A 317 -9.85 6.50 -12.00
CA ILE A 317 -10.53 6.70 -13.28
C ILE A 317 -11.94 6.12 -13.23
N TRP A 318 -12.10 4.90 -12.72
CA TRP A 318 -13.40 4.24 -12.55
C TRP A 318 -14.32 5.04 -11.65
N GLY A 319 -13.82 5.54 -10.52
CA GLY A 319 -14.57 6.37 -9.58
C GLY A 319 -15.06 7.68 -10.19
N GLY A 320 -14.21 8.36 -10.95
CA GLY A 320 -14.61 9.58 -11.67
C GLY A 320 -15.70 9.37 -12.70
N ALA A 321 -15.76 8.17 -13.31
CA ALA A 321 -16.80 7.81 -14.27
C ALA A 321 -18.07 7.21 -13.62
N GLY A 322 -18.04 6.88 -12.32
CA GLY A 322 -19.03 6.03 -11.65
C GLY A 322 -20.47 6.54 -11.77
N VAL A 323 -20.70 7.85 -11.59
CA VAL A 323 -22.05 8.45 -11.70
C VAL A 323 -22.55 8.37 -13.15
N HIS A 324 -21.73 8.62 -14.14
CA HIS A 324 -22.09 8.57 -15.56
C HIS A 324 -22.37 7.14 -16.05
N LEU A 325 -21.63 6.15 -15.54
CA LEU A 325 -21.82 4.73 -15.86
C LEU A 325 -23.03 4.11 -15.14
N GLY A 326 -23.54 4.80 -14.12
CA GLY A 326 -24.57 4.34 -13.22
C GLY A 326 -23.99 3.60 -12.01
N MET A 327 -24.41 4.03 -10.83
CA MET A 327 -23.88 3.56 -9.55
C MET A 327 -24.04 2.04 -9.32
N MET A 328 -25.04 1.40 -9.93
CA MET A 328 -25.20 -0.06 -9.85
C MET A 328 -24.09 -0.80 -10.58
N ASN A 329 -23.71 -0.35 -11.78
CA ASN A 329 -22.62 -0.93 -12.57
C ASN A 329 -21.27 -0.64 -11.88
N TYR A 330 -21.13 0.56 -11.32
CA TYR A 330 -19.95 0.98 -10.59
C TYR A 330 -19.64 0.00 -9.44
N VAL A 331 -20.61 -0.22 -8.53
CA VAL A 331 -20.44 -1.13 -7.40
C VAL A 331 -20.38 -2.59 -7.85
N GLY A 332 -21.12 -2.95 -8.90
CA GLY A 332 -21.12 -4.31 -9.47
C GLY A 332 -19.73 -4.79 -9.88
N LEU A 333 -18.94 -3.94 -10.54
CA LEU A 333 -17.55 -4.27 -10.87
C LEU A 333 -16.69 -4.48 -9.63
N GLU A 334 -16.84 -3.62 -8.62
CA GLU A 334 -16.07 -3.74 -7.38
C GLU A 334 -16.36 -5.06 -6.66
N ILE A 335 -17.64 -5.43 -6.57
CA ILE A 335 -18.08 -6.72 -6.02
C ILE A 335 -17.49 -7.89 -6.82
N ALA A 336 -17.50 -7.82 -8.15
CA ALA A 336 -16.93 -8.87 -8.99
C ALA A 336 -15.42 -9.05 -8.76
N LEU A 337 -14.66 -7.95 -8.67
CA LEU A 337 -13.22 -7.99 -8.41
C LEU A 337 -12.89 -8.62 -7.05
N VAL A 338 -13.65 -8.26 -5.99
CA VAL A 338 -13.48 -8.88 -4.67
C VAL A 338 -13.91 -10.34 -4.70
N GLY A 339 -14.98 -10.67 -5.41
CA GLY A 339 -15.47 -12.05 -5.58
C GLY A 339 -14.41 -12.97 -6.21
N ILE A 340 -13.78 -12.52 -7.29
CA ILE A 340 -12.67 -13.26 -7.94
C ILE A 340 -11.53 -13.47 -6.94
N GLY A 341 -11.11 -12.42 -6.22
CA GLY A 341 -10.08 -12.51 -5.19
C GLY A 341 -10.45 -13.49 -4.09
N SER A 342 -11.70 -13.49 -3.64
CA SER A 342 -12.20 -14.39 -2.59
C SER A 342 -12.19 -15.85 -3.03
N ILE A 343 -12.51 -16.13 -4.28
CA ILE A 343 -12.43 -17.48 -4.86
C ILE A 343 -10.96 -17.95 -4.88
N LEU A 344 -10.04 -17.14 -5.39
CA LEU A 344 -8.60 -17.45 -5.38
C LEU A 344 -8.08 -17.69 -3.97
N PHE A 345 -8.52 -16.87 -3.02
CA PHE A 345 -8.14 -16.98 -1.61
C PHE A 345 -8.62 -18.29 -0.98
N MET A 346 -9.86 -18.71 -1.26
CA MET A 346 -10.39 -19.98 -0.75
C MET A 346 -9.62 -21.17 -1.28
N PHE A 347 -9.28 -21.20 -2.57
CA PHE A 347 -8.46 -22.28 -3.14
C PHE A 347 -7.07 -22.36 -2.51
N LEU A 348 -6.48 -21.22 -2.16
CA LEU A 348 -5.12 -21.12 -1.62
C LEU A 348 -5.08 -21.05 -0.09
N TRP A 349 -6.19 -21.26 0.60
CA TRP A 349 -6.30 -21.10 2.06
C TRP A 349 -5.24 -21.86 2.85
N HIS A 350 -4.89 -23.07 2.42
CA HIS A 350 -3.88 -23.91 3.07
C HIS A 350 -2.46 -23.38 2.78
N ASP A 351 -2.20 -22.97 1.56
CA ASP A 351 -0.90 -22.46 1.11
C ASP A 351 -0.58 -21.08 1.70
N LEU A 352 -1.61 -20.31 2.06
CA LEU A 352 -1.48 -18.99 2.71
C LEU A 352 -1.13 -19.07 4.21
N LYS A 353 -1.02 -20.29 4.76
CA LYS A 353 -0.60 -20.47 6.15
C LYS A 353 0.88 -20.11 6.30
N THR A 354 1.13 -18.93 6.84
CA THR A 354 2.50 -18.46 7.14
C THR A 354 2.90 -18.87 8.56
N LYS A 355 4.21 -19.12 8.77
CA LYS A 355 4.75 -19.30 10.12
C LYS A 355 4.52 -18.01 10.91
N MET A 356 3.90 -18.13 12.09
CA MET A 356 3.88 -17.03 13.05
C MET A 356 5.33 -16.76 13.47
N GLY A 357 5.73 -15.50 13.36
CA GLY A 357 7.10 -15.10 13.65
C GLY A 357 7.39 -15.01 15.14
#